data_a30913a98cc816e7ec30acac6e91b882
#
_entry.id   a30913a98cc816e7ec30acac6e91b882
#
_cell.length_a   1.000
_cell.length_b   1.000
_cell.length_c   1.000
_cell.angle_alpha   90.00
_cell.angle_beta   90.00
_cell.angle_gamma   90.00
#
_symmetry.space_group_name_H-M   'P 1'
#
loop_
_entity.id
_entity.type
_entity.pdbx_description
1 polymer ?
#
loop_
_entity_poly.entity_id
_entity_poly.type
_entity_poly.pdbx_seq_one_letter_code
_entity_poly.pdbx_strand_id
1 'polypeptide(L)'
;MEAWLAKPELLSADADAEYAEIIEIDLADVKEPVLCAPNDPDDARLLSSVQGEKIDEVFIGSCMTNIGHFRAAGKLLDKVKGGIPTRLWLSPPTKMDAHQLTEEGYYGIYGKAGARMEMPGCSLCMGNQARVAANSTVVSTSTRNFPNRLGDGANVYLASAELAAVASILGKLPTVEEYMAYAKDIDSMAGDIYRYLSFDQIADFREAAANAKIPVVQA
;
A
#
# COMPACT_ATOMS: atom_id res chain seq x y z
N MET A 1 -0.17 6.72 30.55
CA MET A 1 -0.85 6.09 29.40
C MET A 1 -2.17 6.81 29.06
N GLU A 2 -3.09 7.06 30.01
CA GLU A 2 -4.35 7.77 29.77
C GLU A 2 -4.16 9.16 29.15
N ALA A 3 -3.23 9.96 29.68
CA ALA A 3 -2.91 11.29 29.15
C ALA A 3 -2.39 11.22 27.69
N TRP A 4 -1.61 10.18 27.36
CA TRP A 4 -1.11 9.97 26.00
C TRP A 4 -2.23 9.53 25.06
N LEU A 5 -3.14 8.66 25.50
CA LEU A 5 -4.31 8.26 24.71
C LEU A 5 -5.28 9.41 24.43
N ALA A 6 -5.42 10.33 25.39
CA ALA A 6 -6.25 11.53 25.24
C ALA A 6 -5.65 12.54 24.25
N LYS A 7 -4.33 12.58 24.12
CA LYS A 7 -3.59 13.45 23.21
C LYS A 7 -2.34 12.71 22.71
N PRO A 8 -2.48 11.80 21.74
CA PRO A 8 -1.34 11.08 21.21
C PRO A 8 -0.37 12.05 20.52
N GLU A 9 0.90 11.95 20.90
CA GLU A 9 1.99 12.73 20.32
C GLU A 9 3.05 11.79 19.78
N LEU A 10 3.61 12.13 18.62
CA LEU A 10 4.75 11.40 18.09
C LEU A 10 5.95 11.60 19.00
N LEU A 11 6.72 10.53 19.19
CA LEU A 11 8.01 10.64 19.85
C LEU A 11 8.90 11.58 19.05
N SER A 12 9.52 12.52 19.72
CA SER A 12 10.53 13.40 19.15
C SER A 12 11.86 13.18 19.85
N ALA A 13 12.93 13.44 19.13
CA ALA A 13 14.26 13.39 19.72
C ALA A 13 14.43 14.50 20.77
N ASP A 14 15.36 14.30 21.70
CA ASP A 14 15.74 15.32 22.68
C ASP A 14 16.28 16.57 21.97
N ALA A 15 16.13 17.73 22.58
CA ALA A 15 16.52 19.01 21.98
C ALA A 15 18.04 19.11 21.72
N ASP A 16 18.83 18.32 22.44
CA ASP A 16 20.29 18.23 22.33
C ASP A 16 20.78 16.95 21.64
N ALA A 17 19.90 16.22 20.95
CA ALA A 17 20.27 15.04 20.21
C ALA A 17 21.30 15.36 19.12
N GLU A 18 22.39 14.60 19.10
CA GLU A 18 23.42 14.71 18.06
C GLU A 18 23.14 13.74 16.91
N TYR A 19 23.18 14.23 15.68
CA TYR A 19 22.95 13.44 14.48
C TYR A 19 24.25 13.35 13.67
N ALA A 20 24.51 12.18 13.12
CA ALA A 20 25.64 11.99 12.21
C ALA A 20 25.47 12.77 10.89
N GLU A 21 24.22 12.93 10.45
CA GLU A 21 23.86 13.68 9.25
C GLU A 21 22.39 14.09 9.33
N ILE A 22 22.07 15.24 8.74
CA ILE A 22 20.70 15.72 8.55
C ILE A 22 20.42 15.79 7.06
N ILE A 23 19.41 15.03 6.60
CA ILE A 23 18.98 15.00 5.21
C ILE A 23 17.62 15.69 5.12
N GLU A 24 17.56 16.80 4.38
CA GLU A 24 16.32 17.53 4.12
C GLU A 24 15.79 17.17 2.73
N ILE A 25 14.51 16.75 2.66
CA ILE A 25 13.82 16.42 1.42
C ILE A 25 12.57 17.28 1.34
N ASP A 26 12.53 18.20 0.35
CA ASP A 26 11.31 18.95 0.05
C ASP A 26 10.35 18.03 -0.73
N LEU A 27 9.24 17.66 -0.11
CA LEU A 27 8.23 16.84 -0.76
C LEU A 27 7.63 17.49 -2.00
N ALA A 28 7.71 18.82 -2.13
CA ALA A 28 7.29 19.52 -3.33
C ALA A 28 8.18 19.22 -4.55
N ASP A 29 9.37 18.68 -4.35
CA ASP A 29 10.27 18.25 -5.43
C ASP A 29 9.92 16.84 -5.97
N VAL A 30 9.12 16.08 -5.25
CA VAL A 30 8.65 14.77 -5.69
C VAL A 30 7.49 14.96 -6.69
N LYS A 31 7.79 14.91 -7.98
CA LYS A 31 6.82 15.21 -9.06
C LYS A 31 6.19 13.97 -9.67
N GLU A 32 6.72 12.80 -9.42
CA GLU A 32 6.25 11.53 -9.96
C GLU A 32 6.54 10.36 -8.99
N PRO A 33 5.86 9.22 -9.12
CA PRO A 33 6.16 8.05 -8.31
C PRO A 33 7.59 7.58 -8.44
N VAL A 34 8.14 7.13 -7.31
CA VAL A 34 9.41 6.40 -7.23
C VAL A 34 9.09 4.94 -6.96
N LEU A 35 9.77 4.03 -7.66
CA LEU A 35 9.64 2.59 -7.49
C LEU A 35 11.02 1.94 -7.50
N CYS A 36 11.13 0.73 -6.93
CA CYS A 36 12.39 -0.01 -7.00
C CYS A 36 12.37 -0.96 -8.19
N ALA A 37 13.45 -0.97 -8.96
CA ALA A 37 13.61 -1.82 -10.14
C ALA A 37 13.62 -3.32 -9.78
N PRO A 38 13.43 -4.21 -10.74
CA PRO A 38 13.32 -5.64 -10.47
C PRO A 38 14.54 -6.21 -9.73
N ASN A 39 14.22 -6.94 -8.66
CA ASN A 39 15.12 -7.77 -7.89
C ASN A 39 16.21 -7.01 -7.11
N ASP A 40 16.11 -5.69 -7.02
CA ASP A 40 17.00 -4.85 -6.23
C ASP A 40 16.19 -3.72 -5.54
N PRO A 41 16.01 -3.75 -4.21
CA PRO A 41 15.28 -2.71 -3.49
C PRO A 41 16.02 -1.37 -3.41
N ASP A 42 17.33 -1.37 -3.68
CA ASP A 42 18.17 -0.16 -3.64
C ASP A 42 18.24 0.53 -5.02
N ASP A 43 17.80 -0.13 -6.10
CA ASP A 43 17.71 0.48 -7.43
C ASP A 43 16.42 1.29 -7.58
N ALA A 44 16.38 2.45 -6.89
CA ALA A 44 15.25 3.37 -6.98
C ALA A 44 15.20 4.06 -8.36
N ARG A 45 14.03 4.04 -8.99
CA ARG A 45 13.77 4.62 -10.30
C ARG A 45 12.56 5.55 -10.27
N LEU A 46 12.62 6.60 -11.06
CA LEU A 46 11.44 7.41 -11.36
C LEU A 46 10.54 6.65 -12.33
N LEU A 47 9.23 6.81 -12.18
CA LEU A 47 8.25 6.16 -13.07
C LEU A 47 8.52 6.47 -14.54
N SER A 48 8.88 7.70 -14.87
CA SER A 48 9.21 8.13 -16.24
C SER A 48 10.33 7.32 -16.89
N SER A 49 11.26 6.76 -16.10
CA SER A 49 12.38 5.99 -16.62
C SER A 49 12.05 4.53 -16.95
N VAL A 50 10.91 4.03 -16.45
CA VAL A 50 10.46 2.62 -16.62
C VAL A 50 9.05 2.50 -17.18
N GLN A 51 8.40 3.62 -17.49
CA GLN A 51 7.04 3.66 -18.04
C GLN A 51 6.91 2.81 -19.31
N GLY A 52 5.75 2.21 -19.50
CA GLY A 52 5.45 1.37 -20.65
C GLY A 52 5.85 -0.09 -20.51
N GLU A 53 6.63 -0.45 -19.48
CA GLU A 53 6.98 -1.84 -19.19
C GLU A 53 5.71 -2.67 -19.01
N LYS A 54 5.61 -3.81 -19.70
CA LYS A 54 4.46 -4.71 -19.63
C LYS A 54 4.41 -5.37 -18.26
N ILE A 55 3.24 -5.38 -17.63
CA ILE A 55 3.00 -6.03 -16.35
C ILE A 55 2.08 -7.23 -16.53
N ASP A 56 2.53 -8.40 -16.10
CA ASP A 56 1.78 -9.64 -16.16
C ASP A 56 0.94 -9.86 -14.91
N GLU A 57 1.51 -9.60 -13.75
CA GLU A 57 0.85 -9.79 -12.46
C GLU A 57 1.08 -8.61 -11.51
N VAL A 58 0.15 -8.42 -10.59
CA VAL A 58 0.23 -7.38 -9.55
C VAL A 58 -0.09 -8.00 -8.20
N PHE A 59 0.69 -7.66 -7.19
CA PHE A 59 0.43 -8.04 -5.80
C PHE A 59 0.27 -6.81 -4.92
N ILE A 60 -0.92 -6.60 -4.35
CA ILE A 60 -1.19 -5.60 -3.32
C ILE A 60 -1.41 -6.33 -2.00
N GLY A 61 -0.44 -6.24 -1.12
CA GLY A 61 -0.46 -6.92 0.17
C GLY A 61 0.89 -6.84 0.85
N SER A 62 0.95 -7.28 2.01
CA SER A 62 2.02 -7.52 2.97
C SER A 62 1.61 -7.01 4.35
N CYS A 63 2.32 -7.41 5.39
CA CYS A 63 2.09 -6.89 6.75
C CYS A 63 2.32 -5.36 6.90
N MET A 64 2.97 -4.74 5.93
CA MET A 64 3.25 -3.29 5.90
C MET A 64 2.26 -2.49 5.06
N THR A 65 1.35 -3.15 4.34
CA THR A 65 0.36 -2.48 3.50
C THR A 65 -0.86 -2.12 4.33
N ASN A 66 -1.01 -0.86 4.67
CA ASN A 66 -2.10 -0.34 5.50
C ASN A 66 -3.46 -0.45 4.78
N ILE A 67 -4.56 -0.54 5.55
CA ILE A 67 -5.93 -0.62 5.04
C ILE A 67 -6.28 0.54 4.09
N GLY A 68 -5.73 1.75 4.31
CA GLY A 68 -5.90 2.89 3.42
C GLY A 68 -5.43 2.62 2.01
N HIS A 69 -4.32 1.92 1.84
CA HIS A 69 -3.82 1.54 0.51
C HIS A 69 -4.73 0.56 -0.22
N PHE A 70 -5.37 -0.36 0.51
CA PHE A 70 -6.42 -1.21 -0.07
C PHE A 70 -7.63 -0.39 -0.52
N ARG A 71 -8.08 0.57 0.30
CA ARG A 71 -9.16 1.48 -0.09
C ARG A 71 -8.80 2.30 -1.33
N ALA A 72 -7.58 2.84 -1.40
CA ALA A 72 -7.09 3.56 -2.58
C ALA A 72 -7.15 2.68 -3.84
N ALA A 73 -6.58 1.48 -3.77
CA ALA A 73 -6.64 0.51 -4.87
C ALA A 73 -8.08 0.18 -5.26
N GLY A 74 -8.97 -0.03 -4.28
CA GLY A 74 -10.39 -0.30 -4.52
C GLY A 74 -11.11 0.86 -5.22
N LYS A 75 -10.85 2.11 -4.83
CA LYS A 75 -11.41 3.29 -5.50
C LYS A 75 -10.98 3.40 -6.96
N LEU A 76 -9.74 3.03 -7.27
CA LEU A 76 -9.23 3.01 -8.63
C LEU A 76 -9.88 1.88 -9.44
N LEU A 77 -9.96 0.68 -8.86
CA LEU A 77 -10.55 -0.51 -9.51
C LEU A 77 -12.06 -0.40 -9.73
N ASP A 78 -12.79 0.33 -8.90
CA ASP A 78 -14.25 0.52 -9.06
C ASP A 78 -14.63 1.24 -10.36
N LYS A 79 -13.70 1.97 -10.95
CA LYS A 79 -13.88 2.65 -12.23
C LYS A 79 -13.75 1.74 -13.44
N VAL A 80 -13.24 0.52 -13.25
CA VAL A 80 -13.01 -0.42 -14.34
C VAL A 80 -14.32 -1.04 -14.79
N LYS A 81 -14.59 -0.93 -16.08
CA LYS A 81 -15.73 -1.60 -16.74
C LYS A 81 -15.23 -2.90 -17.36
N GLY A 82 -15.45 -4.01 -16.70
CA GLY A 82 -14.97 -5.32 -17.14
C GLY A 82 -13.78 -5.82 -16.32
N GLY A 83 -13.09 -6.85 -16.80
CA GLY A 83 -11.89 -7.39 -16.16
C GLY A 83 -10.64 -6.55 -16.44
N ILE A 84 -9.64 -6.70 -15.60
CA ILE A 84 -8.30 -6.13 -15.80
C ILE A 84 -7.40 -7.09 -16.60
N PRO A 85 -6.41 -6.59 -17.34
CA PRO A 85 -5.55 -7.43 -18.19
C PRO A 85 -4.51 -8.24 -17.41
N THR A 86 -4.23 -7.87 -16.15
CA THR A 86 -3.24 -8.54 -15.31
C THR A 86 -3.89 -9.54 -14.35
N ARG A 87 -3.10 -10.46 -13.80
CA ARG A 87 -3.50 -11.21 -12.63
C ARG A 87 -3.24 -10.37 -11.38
N LEU A 88 -4.30 -9.92 -10.74
CA LEU A 88 -4.22 -9.13 -9.51
C LEU A 88 -4.44 -10.01 -8.28
N TRP A 89 -3.50 -9.95 -7.35
CA TRP A 89 -3.55 -10.61 -6.05
C TRP A 89 -3.71 -9.56 -4.95
N LEU A 90 -4.62 -9.83 -4.02
CA LEU A 90 -4.88 -8.97 -2.86
C LEU A 90 -4.78 -9.78 -1.57
N SER A 91 -3.95 -9.34 -0.63
CA SER A 91 -3.79 -9.99 0.67
C SER A 91 -3.72 -8.93 1.77
N PRO A 92 -4.84 -8.62 2.45
CA PRO A 92 -4.84 -7.70 3.59
C PRO A 92 -3.90 -8.16 4.69
N PRO A 93 -3.33 -7.25 5.50
CA PRO A 93 -2.36 -7.61 6.53
C PRO A 93 -2.96 -8.43 7.66
N THR A 94 -4.21 -8.16 8.03
CA THR A 94 -4.89 -8.84 9.14
C THR A 94 -6.33 -9.26 8.79
N LYS A 95 -6.89 -10.17 9.59
CA LYS A 95 -8.31 -10.56 9.48
C LYS A 95 -9.24 -9.38 9.78
N MET A 96 -8.80 -8.43 10.64
CA MET A 96 -9.58 -7.24 10.95
C MET A 96 -9.68 -6.33 9.73
N ASP A 97 -8.57 -6.11 9.00
CA ASP A 97 -8.58 -5.34 7.76
C ASP A 97 -9.47 -6.01 6.71
N ALA A 98 -9.37 -7.33 6.57
CA ALA A 98 -10.22 -8.08 5.63
C ALA A 98 -11.71 -7.94 5.97
N HIS A 99 -12.08 -8.02 7.26
CA HIS A 99 -13.43 -7.81 7.74
C HIS A 99 -13.92 -6.39 7.43
N GLN A 100 -13.16 -5.39 7.81
CA GLN A 100 -13.49 -3.98 7.57
C GLN A 100 -13.66 -3.67 6.08
N LEU A 101 -12.75 -4.14 5.23
CA LEU A 101 -12.86 -3.98 3.78
C LEU A 101 -14.08 -4.71 3.19
N THR A 102 -14.51 -5.81 3.80
CA THR A 102 -15.72 -6.54 3.40
C THR A 102 -16.97 -5.72 3.76
N GLU A 103 -17.05 -5.19 4.97
CA GLU A 103 -18.19 -4.36 5.41
C GLU A 103 -18.28 -3.06 4.61
N GLU A 104 -17.16 -2.47 4.23
CA GLU A 104 -17.10 -1.30 3.37
C GLU A 104 -17.40 -1.61 1.88
N GLY A 105 -17.59 -2.88 1.51
CA GLY A 105 -17.96 -3.32 0.17
C GLY A 105 -16.77 -3.49 -0.81
N TYR A 106 -15.53 -3.28 -0.38
CA TYR A 106 -14.37 -3.37 -1.26
C TYR A 106 -14.14 -4.77 -1.83
N TYR A 107 -14.47 -5.84 -1.09
CA TYR A 107 -14.36 -7.20 -1.60
C TYR A 107 -15.23 -7.44 -2.84
N GLY A 108 -16.40 -6.79 -2.90
CA GLY A 108 -17.25 -6.79 -4.10
C GLY A 108 -16.59 -6.09 -5.29
N ILE A 109 -15.93 -4.95 -5.04
CA ILE A 109 -15.18 -4.20 -6.06
C ILE A 109 -14.02 -5.04 -6.61
N TYR A 110 -13.22 -5.65 -5.72
CA TYR A 110 -12.09 -6.49 -6.11
C TYR A 110 -12.55 -7.70 -6.92
N GLY A 111 -13.61 -8.39 -6.48
CA GLY A 111 -14.19 -9.51 -7.21
C GLY A 111 -14.68 -9.12 -8.61
N LYS A 112 -15.35 -7.97 -8.74
CA LYS A 112 -15.80 -7.42 -10.04
C LYS A 112 -14.63 -7.13 -10.98
N ALA A 113 -13.51 -6.64 -10.44
CA ALA A 113 -12.30 -6.40 -11.22
C ALA A 113 -11.57 -7.71 -11.61
N GLY A 114 -11.95 -8.87 -11.03
CA GLY A 114 -11.30 -10.15 -11.26
C GLY A 114 -10.07 -10.40 -10.38
N ALA A 115 -9.94 -9.66 -9.28
CA ALA A 115 -8.84 -9.86 -8.35
C ALA A 115 -8.99 -11.16 -7.56
N ARG A 116 -7.87 -11.82 -7.30
CA ARG A 116 -7.78 -12.98 -6.42
C ARG A 116 -7.50 -12.52 -5.00
N MET A 117 -8.44 -12.81 -4.11
CA MET A 117 -8.28 -12.55 -2.68
C MET A 117 -7.55 -13.71 -2.02
N GLU A 118 -6.46 -13.40 -1.33
CA GLU A 118 -5.68 -14.36 -0.56
C GLU A 118 -5.95 -14.20 0.95
N MET A 119 -5.57 -15.22 1.71
CA MET A 119 -5.66 -15.16 3.17
C MET A 119 -4.86 -13.97 3.71
N PRO A 120 -5.41 -13.24 4.70
CA PRO A 120 -4.69 -12.16 5.35
C PRO A 120 -3.33 -12.60 5.89
N GLY A 121 -2.32 -11.77 5.68
CA GLY A 121 -0.95 -12.01 6.13
C GLY A 121 0.10 -11.90 5.04
N CYS A 122 1.16 -12.71 5.13
CA CYS A 122 2.31 -12.60 4.24
C CYS A 122 2.12 -13.21 2.85
N SER A 123 1.23 -14.19 2.67
CA SER A 123 0.87 -14.81 1.38
C SER A 123 2.01 -14.80 0.32
N LEU A 124 1.79 -14.14 -0.83
CA LEU A 124 2.78 -14.03 -1.89
C LEU A 124 4.06 -13.30 -1.47
N CYS A 125 3.99 -12.38 -0.51
CA CYS A 125 5.17 -11.61 -0.09
C CYS A 125 6.39 -12.49 0.26
N MET A 126 6.16 -13.73 0.69
CA MET A 126 7.20 -14.73 0.96
C MET A 126 7.21 -15.90 -0.05
N GLY A 127 6.27 -15.93 -0.98
CA GLY A 127 6.15 -17.02 -1.95
C GLY A 127 5.88 -18.40 -1.35
N ASN A 128 5.27 -18.46 -0.16
CA ASN A 128 5.04 -19.71 0.56
C ASN A 128 3.61 -20.25 0.49
N GLN A 129 2.61 -19.39 0.36
CA GLN A 129 1.20 -19.78 0.21
C GLN A 129 0.74 -19.75 -1.24
N ALA A 130 1.25 -18.78 -2.01
CA ALA A 130 1.04 -18.63 -3.44
C ALA A 130 2.29 -18.03 -4.08
N ARG A 131 2.43 -18.23 -5.38
CA ARG A 131 3.55 -17.68 -6.17
C ARG A 131 3.01 -17.12 -7.49
N VAL A 132 3.67 -16.07 -7.97
CA VAL A 132 3.44 -15.57 -9.33
C VAL A 132 3.99 -16.54 -10.37
N ALA A 133 3.57 -16.41 -11.62
CA ALA A 133 4.07 -17.25 -12.70
C ALA A 133 5.58 -17.07 -12.88
N ALA A 134 6.25 -18.15 -13.32
CA ALA A 134 7.67 -18.09 -13.62
C ALA A 134 7.97 -17.06 -14.73
N ASN A 135 9.03 -16.30 -14.55
CA ASN A 135 9.48 -15.25 -15.47
C ASN A 135 8.47 -14.12 -15.73
N SER A 136 7.45 -13.95 -14.88
CA SER A 136 6.49 -12.85 -15.00
C SER A 136 7.10 -11.52 -14.54
N THR A 137 6.63 -10.43 -15.13
CA THR A 137 6.92 -9.07 -14.66
C THR A 137 5.81 -8.63 -13.71
N VAL A 138 6.18 -8.23 -12.50
CA VAL A 138 5.27 -8.03 -11.37
C VAL A 138 5.46 -6.66 -10.76
N VAL A 139 4.36 -5.98 -10.43
CA VAL A 139 4.38 -4.83 -9.51
C VAL A 139 3.87 -5.28 -8.15
N SER A 140 4.60 -4.98 -7.09
CA SER A 140 4.29 -5.47 -5.75
C SER A 140 4.40 -4.37 -4.70
N THR A 141 3.51 -4.41 -3.71
CA THR A 141 3.60 -3.61 -2.49
C THR A 141 4.35 -4.31 -1.36
N SER A 142 4.96 -5.48 -1.64
CA SER A 142 5.81 -6.15 -0.65
C SER A 142 7.04 -5.31 -0.31
N THR A 143 7.65 -5.59 0.83
CA THR A 143 8.81 -4.81 1.31
C THR A 143 10.14 -5.24 0.72
N ARG A 144 10.16 -6.28 -0.11
CA ARG A 144 11.38 -6.87 -0.67
C ARG A 144 11.07 -7.54 -2.01
N ASN A 145 12.03 -7.44 -2.93
CA ASN A 145 11.94 -8.02 -4.28
C ASN A 145 13.16 -8.85 -4.68
N PHE A 146 13.79 -9.53 -3.73
CA PHE A 146 14.93 -10.41 -4.04
C PHE A 146 14.61 -11.41 -5.13
N PRO A 147 15.60 -11.85 -5.92
CA PRO A 147 15.41 -12.84 -6.96
C PRO A 147 14.65 -14.08 -6.46
N ASN A 148 13.69 -14.55 -7.23
CA ASN A 148 12.86 -15.73 -6.95
C ASN A 148 11.96 -15.64 -5.70
N ARG A 149 11.83 -14.47 -5.06
CA ARG A 149 11.04 -14.33 -3.83
C ARG A 149 9.55 -14.56 -4.04
N LEU A 150 8.95 -13.92 -5.05
CA LEU A 150 7.52 -14.04 -5.35
C LEU A 150 7.24 -15.19 -6.34
N GLY A 151 8.20 -15.53 -7.19
CA GLY A 151 8.11 -16.57 -8.21
C GLY A 151 9.46 -16.83 -8.87
N ASP A 152 9.63 -17.97 -9.51
CA ASP A 152 10.89 -18.35 -10.15
C ASP A 152 11.15 -17.45 -11.36
N GLY A 153 12.31 -16.79 -11.38
CA GLY A 153 12.71 -15.87 -12.44
C GLY A 153 11.82 -14.64 -12.60
N ALA A 154 10.91 -14.37 -11.65
CA ALA A 154 10.04 -13.21 -11.73
C ALA A 154 10.82 -11.90 -11.55
N ASN A 155 10.48 -10.91 -12.39
CA ASN A 155 10.99 -9.54 -12.33
C ASN A 155 10.02 -8.69 -11.49
N VAL A 156 10.39 -8.34 -10.26
CA VAL A 156 9.49 -7.71 -9.31
C VAL A 156 9.89 -6.26 -9.04
N TYR A 157 9.04 -5.34 -9.48
CA TYR A 157 9.08 -3.93 -9.07
C TYR A 157 8.43 -3.76 -7.70
N LEU A 158 9.03 -2.94 -6.81
CA LEU A 158 8.35 -2.48 -5.60
C LEU A 158 7.74 -1.10 -5.87
N ALA A 159 6.46 -0.95 -5.54
CA ALA A 159 5.73 0.29 -5.76
C ALA A 159 4.66 0.53 -4.71
N SER A 160 4.06 1.72 -4.71
CA SER A 160 2.87 2.02 -3.92
C SER A 160 1.66 1.21 -4.40
N ALA A 161 0.66 1.07 -3.54
CA ALA A 161 -0.57 0.37 -3.89
C ALA A 161 -1.36 1.10 -4.99
N GLU A 162 -1.29 2.42 -5.01
CA GLU A 162 -1.91 3.26 -6.02
C GLU A 162 -1.28 3.02 -7.40
N LEU A 163 0.05 3.02 -7.48
CA LEU A 163 0.75 2.72 -8.73
C LEU A 163 0.52 1.27 -9.17
N ALA A 164 0.53 0.33 -8.22
CA ALA A 164 0.23 -1.08 -8.48
C ALA A 164 -1.19 -1.26 -9.04
N ALA A 165 -2.19 -0.57 -8.46
CA ALA A 165 -3.56 -0.61 -8.95
C ALA A 165 -3.69 -0.05 -10.39
N VAL A 166 -3.06 1.09 -10.67
CA VAL A 166 -3.06 1.68 -12.03
C VAL A 166 -2.34 0.76 -13.01
N ALA A 167 -1.21 0.19 -12.62
CA ALA A 167 -0.50 -0.77 -13.46
C ALA A 167 -1.35 -2.02 -13.75
N SER A 168 -2.14 -2.48 -12.77
CA SER A 168 -3.05 -3.61 -12.97
C SER A 168 -4.16 -3.31 -13.97
N ILE A 169 -4.69 -2.10 -13.95
CA ILE A 169 -5.76 -1.63 -14.87
C ILE A 169 -5.24 -1.51 -16.29
N LEU A 170 -4.02 -1.01 -16.47
CA LEU A 170 -3.44 -0.74 -17.78
C LEU A 170 -2.66 -1.93 -18.38
N GLY A 171 -2.24 -2.91 -17.56
CA GLY A 171 -1.38 -4.01 -17.99
C GLY A 171 0.07 -3.60 -18.27
N LYS A 172 0.44 -2.40 -17.84
CA LYS A 172 1.78 -1.82 -18.00
C LYS A 172 2.07 -0.83 -16.88
N LEU A 173 3.33 -0.47 -16.68
CA LEU A 173 3.67 0.71 -15.92
C LEU A 173 3.14 1.95 -16.66
N PRO A 174 2.30 2.80 -16.02
CA PRO A 174 1.72 3.96 -16.65
C PRO A 174 2.77 4.99 -17.06
N THR A 175 2.42 5.92 -17.94
CA THR A 175 3.16 7.18 -18.01
C THR A 175 2.86 8.02 -16.77
N VAL A 176 3.70 9.01 -16.49
CA VAL A 176 3.45 9.94 -15.37
C VAL A 176 2.08 10.62 -15.53
N GLU A 177 1.74 11.04 -16.75
CA GLU A 177 0.46 11.67 -17.05
C GLU A 177 -0.72 10.72 -16.81
N GLU A 178 -0.64 9.47 -17.31
CA GLU A 178 -1.65 8.44 -17.04
C GLU A 178 -1.83 8.21 -15.55
N TYR A 179 -0.72 8.07 -14.79
CA TYR A 179 -0.78 7.89 -13.35
C TYR A 179 -1.45 9.07 -12.65
N MET A 180 -1.03 10.29 -12.93
CA MET A 180 -1.57 11.50 -12.30
C MET A 180 -3.07 11.71 -12.58
N ALA A 181 -3.55 11.25 -13.75
CA ALA A 181 -4.98 11.27 -14.06
C ALA A 181 -5.81 10.40 -13.10
N TYR A 182 -5.24 9.29 -12.61
CA TYR A 182 -5.87 8.45 -11.57
C TYR A 182 -5.63 8.99 -10.16
N ALA A 183 -4.41 9.45 -9.85
CA ALA A 183 -4.00 9.85 -8.50
C ALA A 183 -4.82 11.02 -7.95
N LYS A 184 -5.15 12.02 -8.76
CA LYS A 184 -5.97 13.16 -8.33
C LYS A 184 -7.33 12.77 -7.73
N ASP A 185 -7.88 11.63 -8.14
CA ASP A 185 -9.15 11.14 -7.60
C ASP A 185 -8.96 10.59 -6.19
N ILE A 186 -7.78 10.03 -5.90
CA ILE A 186 -7.40 9.58 -4.55
C ILE A 186 -7.15 10.79 -3.65
N ASP A 187 -6.42 11.79 -4.13
CA ASP A 187 -6.12 13.01 -3.37
C ASP A 187 -7.39 13.71 -2.90
N SER A 188 -8.41 13.78 -3.74
CA SER A 188 -9.70 14.38 -3.40
C SER A 188 -10.46 13.64 -2.29
N MET A 189 -10.13 12.37 -2.02
CA MET A 189 -10.75 11.51 -1.04
C MET A 189 -9.78 11.04 0.06
N ALA A 190 -8.59 11.65 0.15
CA ALA A 190 -7.51 11.20 1.03
C ALA A 190 -7.95 11.07 2.49
N GLY A 191 -8.77 11.98 3.01
CA GLY A 191 -9.28 11.96 4.38
C GLY A 191 -10.10 10.70 4.70
N ASP A 192 -10.91 10.23 3.76
CA ASP A 192 -11.72 9.00 3.93
C ASP A 192 -10.89 7.73 3.71
N ILE A 193 -10.00 7.76 2.72
CA ILE A 193 -9.17 6.63 2.33
C ILE A 193 -8.16 6.30 3.42
N TYR A 194 -7.41 7.31 3.89
CA TYR A 194 -6.29 7.15 4.82
C TYR A 194 -6.63 7.52 6.27
N ARG A 195 -7.91 7.53 6.63
CA ARG A 195 -8.41 8.02 7.93
C ARG A 195 -7.73 7.41 9.16
N TYR A 196 -7.19 6.19 9.06
CA TYR A 196 -6.50 5.54 10.17
C TYR A 196 -5.00 5.86 10.28
N LEU A 197 -4.46 6.71 9.42
CA LEU A 197 -3.10 7.22 9.56
C LEU A 197 -3.01 8.43 10.52
N SER A 198 -4.16 9.03 10.85
CA SER A 198 -4.24 10.22 11.73
C SER A 198 -5.33 10.00 12.78
N PHE A 199 -5.09 9.07 13.71
CA PHE A 199 -6.06 8.70 14.76
C PHE A 199 -6.49 9.88 15.63
N ASP A 200 -5.58 10.81 15.89
CA ASP A 200 -5.82 12.03 16.66
C ASP A 200 -6.83 12.99 16.01
N GLN A 201 -7.08 12.84 14.72
CA GLN A 201 -8.05 13.62 13.97
C GLN A 201 -9.44 12.97 13.90
N ILE A 202 -9.57 11.70 14.31
CA ILE A 202 -10.82 10.96 14.30
C ILE A 202 -11.60 11.26 15.60
N ALA A 203 -12.76 11.92 15.49
CA ALA A 203 -13.55 12.34 16.64
C ALA A 203 -13.92 11.18 17.57
N ASP A 204 -14.41 10.08 17.01
CA ASP A 204 -14.80 8.88 17.76
C ASP A 204 -13.63 8.25 18.51
N PHE A 205 -12.45 8.24 17.89
CA PHE A 205 -11.23 7.74 18.54
C PHE A 205 -10.81 8.64 19.70
N ARG A 206 -10.85 9.97 19.52
CA ARG A 206 -10.54 10.94 20.58
C ARG A 206 -11.48 10.81 21.77
N GLU A 207 -12.77 10.66 21.52
CA GLU A 207 -13.79 10.46 22.55
C GLU A 207 -13.57 9.12 23.27
N ALA A 208 -13.37 8.04 22.55
CA ALA A 208 -13.08 6.72 23.11
C ALA A 208 -11.79 6.71 23.94
N ALA A 209 -10.73 7.36 23.44
CA ALA A 209 -9.46 7.49 24.15
C ALA A 209 -9.61 8.31 25.46
N ALA A 210 -10.36 9.42 25.41
CA ALA A 210 -10.61 10.25 26.60
C ALA A 210 -11.40 9.51 27.69
N ASN A 211 -12.25 8.56 27.30
CA ASN A 211 -13.09 7.76 28.21
C ASN A 211 -12.47 6.39 28.57
N ALA A 212 -11.33 6.04 28.00
CA ALA A 212 -10.68 4.75 28.23
C ALA A 212 -10.24 4.59 29.69
N LYS A 213 -10.77 3.57 30.37
CA LYS A 213 -10.30 3.13 31.68
C LYS A 213 -9.25 2.05 31.48
N ILE A 214 -7.99 2.39 31.66
CA ILE A 214 -6.90 1.43 31.58
C ILE A 214 -6.80 0.71 32.93
N PRO A 215 -6.90 -0.64 32.96
CA PRO A 215 -6.67 -1.39 34.19
C PRO A 215 -5.24 -1.14 34.68
N VAL A 216 -5.10 -0.67 35.93
CA VAL A 216 -3.78 -0.60 36.56
C VAL A 216 -3.35 -2.02 36.82
N VAL A 217 -2.39 -2.53 36.06
CA VAL A 217 -1.71 -3.77 36.41
C VAL A 217 -0.84 -3.47 37.60
N GLN A 218 -1.26 -3.94 38.77
CA GLN A 218 -0.40 -3.93 39.94
C GLN A 218 0.76 -4.88 39.67
N ALA A 219 1.99 -4.34 39.73
CA ALA A 219 3.23 -5.08 39.60
C ALA A 219 3.47 -6.01 40.80
#